data_eee5a27e039a63298c4297521c64fe51
#
_entry.id   eee5a27e039a63298c4297521c64fe51
#
_cell.length_a   1.000
_cell.length_b   1.000
_cell.length_c   1.000
_cell.angle_alpha   90.00
_cell.angle_beta   90.00
_cell.angle_gamma   90.00
#
_symmetry.space_group_name_H-M   'P 1'
#
loop_
_entity.id
_entity.type
_entity.pdbx_description
1 polymer ?
#
loop_
_entity_poly.entity_id
_entity_poly.type
_entity_poly.pdbx_seq_one_letter_code
_entity_poly.pdbx_strand_id
1 'polypeptide(L)'
;RSMAYSFPGQVTNDKYQYQYMFGDSLLVAPVVDVTKKMIDVYLPEGNWYGLFDNESYKSGTHTIECLMGELPVFVRKGTILPFNLNEKLELGAYVGNETESYKNLTFRIYPGEGVYLWYDYVNNCEVEFTSSTDSNEIIVRGLKIPVTLELIGKVDTIRVNGEDICGT
;
A
#
# COMPACT_ATOMS: atom_id res chain seq x y z
N ARG A 1 -2.73 -13.06 -7.84
CA ARG A 1 -1.91 -14.31 -7.92
C ARG A 1 -2.05 -15.10 -6.62
N SER A 2 -2.08 -16.43 -6.69
CA SER A 2 -2.12 -17.26 -5.48
C SER A 2 -0.88 -17.05 -4.60
N MET A 3 -1.05 -17.25 -3.30
CA MET A 3 0.06 -17.17 -2.34
C MET A 3 1.17 -18.18 -2.65
N ALA A 4 0.80 -19.40 -3.03
CA ALA A 4 1.76 -20.45 -3.40
C ALA A 4 2.64 -20.09 -4.60
N TYR A 5 2.09 -19.32 -5.55
CA TYR A 5 2.86 -18.80 -6.69
C TYR A 5 3.79 -17.65 -6.30
N SER A 6 3.29 -16.71 -5.48
CA SER A 6 4.05 -15.51 -5.10
C SER A 6 5.11 -15.78 -4.04
N PHE A 7 4.89 -16.79 -3.19
CA PHE A 7 5.77 -17.16 -2.08
C PHE A 7 5.95 -18.69 -2.00
N PRO A 8 6.68 -19.28 -2.97
CA PRO A 8 6.90 -20.73 -3.00
C PRO A 8 7.52 -21.25 -1.69
N GLY A 9 6.91 -22.28 -1.11
CA GLY A 9 7.39 -22.92 0.11
C GLY A 9 7.02 -22.21 1.43
N GLN A 10 6.49 -20.99 1.40
CA GLN A 10 6.07 -20.28 2.61
C GLN A 10 4.61 -20.55 2.98
N VAL A 11 3.74 -20.76 2.00
CA VAL A 11 2.32 -21.03 2.21
C VAL A 11 1.99 -22.43 1.71
N THR A 12 2.01 -23.38 2.63
CA THR A 12 1.73 -24.82 2.34
C THR A 12 0.41 -25.29 2.94
N ASN A 13 -0.31 -24.40 3.62
CA ASN A 13 -1.51 -24.80 4.36
C ASN A 13 -2.77 -24.32 3.66
N ASP A 14 -3.71 -25.20 3.41
CA ASP A 14 -5.04 -24.93 2.83
C ASP A 14 -5.85 -23.91 3.64
N LYS A 15 -5.50 -23.70 4.91
CA LYS A 15 -6.11 -22.69 5.77
C LYS A 15 -6.11 -21.28 5.16
N TYR A 16 -5.07 -20.97 4.36
CA TYR A 16 -4.88 -19.64 3.75
C TYR A 16 -5.15 -19.63 2.25
N GLN A 17 -5.86 -20.62 1.72
CA GLN A 17 -6.11 -20.80 0.29
C GLN A 17 -6.84 -19.62 -0.38
N TYR A 18 -7.60 -18.85 0.38
CA TYR A 18 -8.34 -17.69 -0.14
C TYR A 18 -7.53 -16.41 -0.16
N GLN A 19 -6.39 -16.37 0.51
CA GLN A 19 -5.50 -15.23 0.43
C GLN A 19 -4.82 -15.16 -0.95
N TYR A 20 -4.62 -13.95 -1.44
CA TYR A 20 -3.95 -13.75 -2.72
C TYR A 20 -3.20 -12.42 -2.78
N MET A 21 -2.22 -12.35 -3.67
CA MET A 21 -1.54 -11.10 -4.01
C MET A 21 -2.28 -10.37 -5.12
N PHE A 22 -2.63 -9.12 -4.88
CA PHE A 22 -3.08 -8.18 -5.89
C PHE A 22 -1.91 -7.28 -6.29
N GLY A 23 -1.38 -7.51 -7.49
CA GLY A 23 -0.08 -6.97 -7.87
C GLY A 23 1.06 -7.61 -7.07
N ASP A 24 2.14 -6.86 -6.86
CA ASP A 24 3.33 -7.31 -6.13
C ASP A 24 3.36 -6.82 -4.67
N SER A 25 2.47 -5.90 -4.33
CA SER A 25 2.56 -5.14 -3.10
C SER A 25 1.37 -5.31 -2.16
N LEU A 26 0.21 -5.79 -2.65
CA LEU A 26 -0.98 -5.95 -1.84
C LEU A 26 -1.31 -7.41 -1.59
N LEU A 27 -1.50 -7.77 -0.33
CA LEU A 27 -2.05 -9.05 0.09
C LEU A 27 -3.50 -8.84 0.51
N VAL A 28 -4.39 -9.62 -0.08
CA VAL A 28 -5.83 -9.56 0.18
C VAL A 28 -6.26 -10.85 0.87
N ALA A 29 -6.99 -10.73 1.97
CA ALA A 29 -7.49 -11.85 2.76
C ALA A 29 -9.03 -11.82 2.84
N PRO A 30 -9.75 -12.39 1.84
CA PRO A 30 -11.20 -12.36 1.81
C PRO A 30 -11.83 -13.11 2.99
N VAL A 31 -12.87 -12.53 3.56
CA VAL A 31 -13.71 -13.18 4.54
C VAL A 31 -14.75 -14.02 3.80
N VAL A 32 -14.55 -15.33 3.76
CA VAL A 32 -15.44 -16.27 3.03
C VAL A 32 -16.55 -16.84 3.91
N ASP A 33 -16.43 -16.73 5.22
CA ASP A 33 -17.42 -17.19 6.18
C ASP A 33 -17.98 -15.98 6.94
N VAL A 34 -19.16 -15.56 6.55
CA VAL A 34 -19.86 -14.39 7.11
C VAL A 34 -20.26 -14.52 8.60
N THR A 35 -20.15 -15.72 9.17
CA THR A 35 -20.41 -15.95 10.59
C THR A 35 -19.22 -15.63 11.46
N LYS A 36 -18.03 -15.57 10.89
CA LYS A 36 -16.80 -15.26 11.58
C LYS A 36 -16.62 -13.77 11.74
N LYS A 37 -16.24 -13.37 12.95
CA LYS A 37 -15.82 -12.00 13.26
C LYS A 37 -14.29 -11.83 13.27
N MET A 38 -13.58 -12.92 13.15
CA MET A 38 -12.13 -12.95 13.15
C MET A 38 -11.63 -13.95 12.11
N ILE A 39 -10.58 -13.59 11.41
CA ILE A 39 -9.89 -14.49 10.46
C ILE A 39 -8.40 -14.55 10.79
N ASP A 40 -7.80 -15.70 10.52
CA ASP A 40 -6.36 -15.82 10.55
C ASP A 40 -5.79 -15.49 9.17
N VAL A 41 -4.86 -14.56 9.15
CA VAL A 41 -4.14 -14.12 7.96
C VAL A 41 -2.69 -14.48 8.11
N TYR A 42 -2.11 -15.11 7.10
CA TYR A 42 -0.68 -15.36 7.03
C TYR A 42 0.00 -14.29 6.17
N LEU A 43 0.91 -13.53 6.79
CA LEU A 43 1.76 -12.56 6.12
C LEU A 43 3.12 -13.20 5.82
N PRO A 44 3.52 -13.32 4.55
CA PRO A 44 4.81 -13.84 4.16
C PRO A 44 5.98 -13.04 4.70
N GLU A 45 7.19 -13.55 4.51
CA GLU A 45 8.41 -12.88 4.93
C GLU A 45 8.46 -11.42 4.45
N GLY A 46 8.81 -10.52 5.38
CA GLY A 46 8.84 -9.08 5.19
C GLY A 46 8.07 -8.33 6.28
N ASN A 47 7.89 -7.06 6.06
CA ASN A 47 7.06 -6.19 6.90
C ASN A 47 5.88 -5.67 6.10
N TRP A 48 4.75 -5.56 6.75
CA TRP A 48 3.47 -5.22 6.14
C TRP A 48 2.79 -4.10 6.92
N TYR A 49 1.87 -3.40 6.27
CA TYR A 49 0.99 -2.42 6.88
C TYR A 49 -0.46 -2.78 6.54
N GLY A 50 -1.37 -2.61 7.46
CA GLY A 50 -2.78 -2.66 7.14
C GLY A 50 -3.17 -1.45 6.27
N LEU A 51 -3.89 -1.68 5.19
CA LEU A 51 -4.28 -0.60 4.27
C LEU A 51 -5.24 0.41 4.93
N PHE A 52 -6.09 -0.06 5.83
CA PHE A 52 -7.16 0.74 6.43
C PHE A 52 -6.86 1.22 7.84
N ASP A 53 -6.06 0.47 8.61
CA ASP A 53 -5.69 0.82 9.99
C ASP A 53 -4.32 1.49 10.08
N ASN A 54 -3.48 1.39 9.03
CA ASN A 54 -2.11 1.89 8.97
C ASN A 54 -1.16 1.28 10.03
N GLU A 55 -1.61 0.20 10.69
CA GLU A 55 -0.78 -0.51 11.67
C GLU A 55 0.30 -1.35 10.99
N SER A 56 1.41 -1.54 11.68
CA SER A 56 2.51 -2.35 11.15
C SER A 56 2.41 -3.79 11.62
N TYR A 57 2.60 -4.71 10.68
CA TYR A 57 2.54 -6.15 10.89
C TYR A 57 3.87 -6.81 10.47
N LYS A 58 4.36 -7.74 11.28
CA LYS A 58 5.49 -8.59 10.91
C LYS A 58 5.01 -9.82 10.14
N SER A 59 5.94 -10.52 9.50
CA SER A 59 5.66 -11.85 8.93
C SER A 59 5.10 -12.81 9.99
N GLY A 60 4.25 -13.73 9.57
CA GLY A 60 3.62 -14.73 10.43
C GLY A 60 2.10 -14.72 10.36
N THR A 61 1.46 -15.46 11.25
CA THR A 61 0.00 -15.52 11.34
C THR A 61 -0.53 -14.48 12.31
N HIS A 62 -1.52 -13.72 11.87
CA HIS A 62 -2.23 -12.70 12.64
C HIS A 62 -3.71 -13.02 12.66
N THR A 63 -4.33 -12.89 13.81
CA THR A 63 -5.79 -12.97 13.93
C THR A 63 -6.36 -11.56 13.82
N ILE A 64 -7.10 -11.32 12.77
CA ILE A 64 -7.64 -9.99 12.41
C ILE A 64 -9.14 -9.99 12.69
N GLU A 65 -9.60 -8.98 13.41
CA GLU A 65 -11.02 -8.71 13.54
C GLU A 65 -11.53 -8.14 12.21
N CYS A 66 -12.65 -8.68 11.75
CA CYS A 66 -13.28 -8.22 10.51
C CYS A 66 -14.79 -8.21 10.69
N LEU A 67 -15.39 -7.08 10.39
CA LEU A 67 -16.84 -6.92 10.34
C LEU A 67 -17.37 -7.39 8.98
N MET A 68 -18.64 -7.70 8.95
CA MET A 68 -19.27 -8.10 7.69
C MET A 68 -19.13 -7.01 6.64
N GLY A 69 -18.58 -7.36 5.47
CA GLY A 69 -18.33 -6.43 4.37
C GLY A 69 -16.94 -5.79 4.39
N GLU A 70 -16.16 -6.00 5.43
CA GLU A 70 -14.75 -5.57 5.45
C GLU A 70 -13.86 -6.60 4.75
N LEU A 71 -12.86 -6.08 4.06
CA LEU A 71 -11.86 -6.87 3.36
C LEU A 71 -10.48 -6.51 3.91
N PRO A 72 -9.88 -7.36 4.77
CA PRO A 72 -8.50 -7.13 5.21
C PRO A 72 -7.54 -7.10 4.03
N VAL A 73 -6.82 -6.00 3.91
CA VAL A 73 -5.80 -5.77 2.89
C VAL A 73 -4.53 -5.28 3.56
N PHE A 74 -3.42 -5.90 3.18
CA PHE A 74 -2.09 -5.57 3.71
C PHE A 74 -1.19 -5.08 2.59
N VAL A 75 -0.43 -4.04 2.88
CA VAL A 75 0.51 -3.41 1.96
C VAL A 75 1.93 -3.79 2.36
N ARG A 76 2.71 -4.23 1.41
CA ARG A 76 4.12 -4.54 1.66
C ARG A 76 4.89 -3.26 1.95
N LYS A 77 5.75 -3.30 2.97
CA LYS A 77 6.71 -2.23 3.25
C LYS A 77 7.54 -1.92 2.00
N GLY A 78 7.77 -0.65 1.72
CA GLY A 78 8.46 -0.21 0.53
C GLY A 78 7.57 -0.06 -0.70
N THR A 79 6.31 0.25 -0.51
CA THR A 79 5.33 0.39 -1.61
C THR A 79 4.88 1.83 -1.74
N ILE A 80 4.68 2.27 -2.98
CA ILE A 80 3.98 3.52 -3.34
C ILE A 80 2.64 3.11 -3.96
N LEU A 81 1.55 3.54 -3.35
CA LEU A 81 0.19 3.32 -3.87
C LEU A 81 -0.41 4.65 -4.35
N PRO A 82 -0.72 4.77 -5.65
CA PRO A 82 -1.48 5.90 -6.15
C PRO A 82 -2.97 5.70 -5.89
N PHE A 83 -3.62 6.73 -5.39
CA PHE A 83 -5.06 6.81 -5.23
C PHE A 83 -5.60 8.02 -5.97
N ASN A 84 -6.65 7.82 -6.77
CA ASN A 84 -7.45 8.92 -7.29
C ASN A 84 -8.66 9.09 -6.37
N LEU A 85 -8.51 9.94 -5.35
CA LEU A 85 -9.52 10.13 -4.31
C LEU A 85 -10.59 11.14 -4.75
N ASN A 86 -11.76 11.08 -4.13
CA ASN A 86 -12.80 12.09 -4.30
C ASN A 86 -12.39 13.43 -3.64
N GLU A 87 -13.25 14.45 -3.75
CA GLU A 87 -13.01 15.78 -3.17
C GLU A 87 -12.87 15.78 -1.64
N LYS A 88 -13.39 14.74 -0.97
CA LYS A 88 -13.28 14.56 0.48
C LYS A 88 -12.06 13.71 0.90
N LEU A 89 -11.25 13.27 -0.07
CA LEU A 89 -10.10 12.39 0.12
C LEU A 89 -10.47 11.04 0.75
N GLU A 90 -11.67 10.51 0.44
CA GLU A 90 -12.16 9.24 0.96
C GLU A 90 -11.68 8.08 0.10
N LEU A 91 -11.17 7.04 0.75
CA LEU A 91 -10.82 5.78 0.13
C LEU A 91 -12.07 4.96 -0.18
N GLY A 92 -12.10 4.32 -1.36
CA GLY A 92 -13.21 3.48 -1.79
C GLY A 92 -14.43 4.23 -2.33
N ALA A 93 -14.41 5.56 -2.36
CA ALA A 93 -15.44 6.33 -3.02
C ALA A 93 -15.38 6.17 -4.55
N TYR A 94 -16.54 6.17 -5.18
CA TYR A 94 -16.62 6.09 -6.64
C TYR A 94 -16.07 7.36 -7.30
N VAL A 95 -15.02 7.22 -8.08
CA VAL A 95 -14.39 8.30 -8.86
C VAL A 95 -14.56 8.12 -10.38
N GLY A 96 -15.28 7.08 -10.79
CA GLY A 96 -15.48 6.71 -12.19
C GLY A 96 -14.28 5.97 -12.79
N ASN A 97 -14.40 5.62 -14.07
CA ASN A 97 -13.35 4.96 -14.83
C ASN A 97 -12.50 5.96 -15.63
N GLU A 98 -12.46 7.22 -15.21
CA GLU A 98 -11.65 8.24 -15.86
C GLU A 98 -10.16 7.97 -15.54
N THR A 99 -9.50 7.27 -16.45
CA THR A 99 -8.06 6.97 -16.33
C THR A 99 -7.18 8.07 -16.92
N GLU A 100 -7.78 9.02 -17.63
CA GLU A 100 -7.06 10.10 -18.32
C GLU A 100 -6.93 11.38 -17.47
N SER A 101 -7.72 11.51 -16.41
CA SER A 101 -7.67 12.67 -15.51
C SER A 101 -7.79 12.26 -14.05
N TYR A 102 -6.91 12.83 -13.22
CA TYR A 102 -6.96 12.66 -11.78
C TYR A 102 -7.60 13.90 -11.14
N LYS A 103 -8.56 13.71 -10.24
CA LYS A 103 -9.14 14.81 -9.45
C LYS A 103 -8.28 15.16 -8.26
N ASN A 104 -7.95 14.16 -7.45
CA ASN A 104 -7.10 14.30 -6.28
C ASN A 104 -6.14 13.10 -6.23
N LEU A 105 -5.00 13.24 -6.91
CA LEU A 105 -3.99 12.18 -6.92
C LEU A 105 -3.20 12.21 -5.61
N THR A 106 -3.35 11.15 -4.85
CA THR A 106 -2.65 10.96 -3.58
C THR A 106 -1.74 9.75 -3.69
N PHE A 107 -0.47 9.94 -3.37
CA PHE A 107 0.48 8.83 -3.24
C PHE A 107 0.65 8.48 -1.77
N ARG A 108 0.15 7.31 -1.40
CA ARG A 108 0.39 6.73 -0.09
C ARG A 108 1.66 5.91 -0.13
N ILE A 109 2.65 6.31 0.66
CA ILE A 109 3.99 5.73 0.69
C ILE A 109 4.16 4.97 1.99
N TYR A 110 4.52 3.70 1.88
CA TYR A 110 4.81 2.81 3.00
C TYR A 110 6.32 2.66 3.12
N PRO A 111 6.98 3.43 3.99
CA PRO A 111 8.43 3.53 4.04
C PRO A 111 9.14 2.19 4.25
N GLY A 112 10.24 2.00 3.57
CA GLY A 112 11.12 0.86 3.68
C GLY A 112 12.48 1.19 3.09
N GLU A 113 13.55 0.54 3.55
CA GLU A 113 14.88 0.74 2.96
C GLU A 113 14.88 0.30 1.50
N GLY A 114 15.48 1.14 0.65
CA GLY A 114 15.60 0.86 -0.77
C GLY A 114 15.10 1.99 -1.67
N VAL A 115 14.96 1.67 -2.94
CA VAL A 115 14.44 2.57 -3.97
C VAL A 115 13.16 1.96 -4.54
N TYR A 116 12.10 2.74 -4.53
CA TYR A 116 10.79 2.33 -5.03
C TYR A 116 10.33 3.32 -6.08
N LEU A 117 9.77 2.80 -7.17
CA LEU A 117 9.36 3.59 -8.31
C LEU A 117 7.90 3.28 -8.67
N TRP A 118 7.12 4.31 -8.82
CA TRP A 118 5.84 4.25 -9.52
C TRP A 118 5.93 5.05 -10.81
N TYR A 119 5.41 4.49 -11.89
CA TYR A 119 5.43 5.12 -13.21
C TYR A 119 4.06 5.01 -13.89
N ASP A 120 3.57 6.11 -14.43
CA ASP A 120 2.39 6.17 -15.28
C ASP A 120 2.80 6.40 -16.73
N TYR A 121 2.67 5.37 -17.53
CA TYR A 121 3.01 5.39 -18.96
C TYR A 121 2.08 6.27 -19.78
N VAL A 122 0.83 6.48 -19.36
CA VAL A 122 -0.16 7.29 -20.07
C VAL A 122 0.16 8.77 -19.95
N ASN A 123 0.46 9.22 -18.74
CA ASN A 123 0.73 10.62 -18.45
C ASN A 123 2.23 10.97 -18.41
N ASN A 124 3.10 9.99 -18.64
CA ASN A 124 4.55 10.13 -18.60
C ASN A 124 5.05 10.81 -17.31
N CYS A 125 4.59 10.32 -16.18
CA CYS A 125 4.98 10.82 -14.89
C CYS A 125 5.47 9.70 -13.97
N GLU A 126 6.31 10.05 -13.01
CA GLU A 126 6.88 9.10 -12.05
C GLU A 126 6.96 9.68 -10.65
N VAL A 127 6.87 8.79 -9.66
CA VAL A 127 7.19 9.07 -8.27
C VAL A 127 8.23 8.05 -7.82
N GLU A 128 9.38 8.55 -7.40
CA GLU A 128 10.47 7.76 -6.83
C GLU A 128 10.56 8.05 -5.33
N PHE A 129 10.63 7.00 -4.54
CA PHE A 129 10.90 7.11 -3.11
C PHE A 129 12.18 6.34 -2.80
N THR A 130 13.16 7.05 -2.27
CA THR A 130 14.42 6.48 -1.80
C THR A 130 14.48 6.61 -0.30
N SER A 131 14.68 5.51 0.40
CA SER A 131 14.86 5.47 1.85
C SER A 131 16.14 4.76 2.23
N SER A 132 16.89 5.37 3.12
CA SER A 132 18.07 4.81 3.78
C SER A 132 17.97 5.04 5.30
N THR A 133 18.95 4.55 6.06
CA THR A 133 19.07 4.81 7.50
C THR A 133 19.07 6.29 7.87
N ASP A 134 19.59 7.14 6.99
CA ASP A 134 19.89 8.54 7.31
C ASP A 134 19.05 9.54 6.50
N SER A 135 18.31 9.10 5.50
CA SER A 135 17.57 10.00 4.63
C SER A 135 16.36 9.33 3.97
N ASN A 136 15.31 10.12 3.79
CA ASN A 136 14.14 9.77 2.98
C ASN A 136 13.96 10.86 1.93
N GLU A 137 13.86 10.47 0.67
CA GLU A 137 13.67 11.39 -0.45
C GLU A 137 12.54 10.92 -1.35
N ILE A 138 11.66 11.85 -1.72
CA ILE A 138 10.63 11.65 -2.73
C ILE A 138 10.93 12.56 -3.91
N ILE A 139 10.99 11.99 -5.09
CA ILE A 139 11.13 12.75 -6.33
C ILE A 139 9.88 12.53 -7.18
N VAL A 140 9.23 13.62 -7.53
CA VAL A 140 8.02 13.64 -8.37
C VAL A 140 8.36 14.31 -9.69
N ARG A 141 8.17 13.59 -10.81
CA ARG A 141 8.49 14.10 -12.14
C ARG A 141 7.29 13.97 -13.08
N GLY A 142 7.15 14.92 -13.99
CA GLY A 142 6.16 14.87 -15.07
C GLY A 142 4.72 15.18 -14.67
N LEU A 143 4.39 15.26 -13.39
CA LEU A 143 3.04 15.62 -12.94
C LEU A 143 2.79 17.12 -13.13
N LYS A 144 1.68 17.45 -13.81
CA LYS A 144 1.24 18.82 -14.08
C LYS A 144 0.10 19.28 -13.16
N ILE A 145 -0.28 18.44 -12.23
CA ILE A 145 -1.36 18.67 -11.25
C ILE A 145 -0.79 18.61 -9.84
N PRO A 146 -1.40 19.30 -8.87
CA PRO A 146 -1.06 19.13 -7.48
C PRO A 146 -1.28 17.68 -7.05
N VAL A 147 -0.37 17.15 -6.22
CA VAL A 147 -0.47 15.82 -5.63
C VAL A 147 -0.33 15.90 -4.12
N THR A 148 -0.97 14.98 -3.44
CA THR A 148 -0.80 14.77 -2.01
C THR A 148 0.17 13.61 -1.80
N LEU A 149 1.15 13.79 -0.93
CA LEU A 149 2.06 12.74 -0.49
C LEU A 149 1.71 12.39 0.95
N GLU A 150 1.29 11.15 1.17
CA GLU A 150 0.95 10.63 2.49
C GLU A 150 1.95 9.54 2.87
N LEU A 151 2.73 9.78 3.92
CA LEU A 151 3.66 8.79 4.45
C LEU A 151 3.02 8.04 5.61
N ILE A 152 3.05 6.72 5.54
CA ILE A 152 2.55 5.84 6.59
C ILE A 152 3.69 5.46 7.51
N GLY A 153 3.58 5.87 8.78
CA GLY A 153 4.61 5.65 9.80
C GLY A 153 5.34 6.93 10.21
N LYS A 154 6.34 6.78 11.06
CA LYS A 154 7.14 7.91 11.55
C LYS A 154 8.35 8.11 10.66
N VAL A 155 8.49 9.31 10.14
CA VAL A 155 9.67 9.76 9.38
C VAL A 155 10.07 11.13 9.96
N ASP A 156 11.29 11.25 10.46
CA ASP A 156 11.76 12.45 11.13
C ASP A 156 11.97 13.61 10.14
N THR A 157 12.54 13.32 9.00
CA THR A 157 12.78 14.30 7.92
C THR A 157 12.56 13.64 6.57
N ILE A 158 12.00 14.38 5.66
CA ILE A 158 11.80 13.95 4.28
C ILE A 158 12.22 15.08 3.33
N ARG A 159 12.90 14.71 2.26
CA ARG A 159 13.20 15.62 1.16
C ARG A 159 12.26 15.36 0.00
N VAL A 160 11.66 16.41 -0.52
CA VAL A 160 10.79 16.33 -1.70
C VAL A 160 11.37 17.23 -2.79
N ASN A 161 11.74 16.65 -3.93
CA ASN A 161 12.39 17.34 -5.06
C ASN A 161 13.58 18.20 -4.63
N GLY A 162 14.36 17.73 -3.64
CA GLY A 162 15.52 18.43 -3.12
C GLY A 162 15.25 19.44 -2.00
N GLU A 163 13.98 19.68 -1.62
CA GLU A 163 13.59 20.56 -0.52
C GLU A 163 13.28 19.74 0.74
N ASP A 164 13.86 20.13 1.87
CA ASP A 164 13.60 19.48 3.15
C ASP A 164 12.24 19.91 3.71
N ILE A 165 11.40 18.91 3.98
CA ILE A 165 10.08 19.10 4.59
C ILE A 165 10.10 18.45 5.97
N CYS A 166 9.84 19.24 7.02
CA CYS A 166 9.64 18.69 8.35
C CYS A 166 8.24 18.08 8.43
N GLY A 167 8.14 16.81 8.87
CA GLY A 167 6.87 16.17 9.14
C GLY A 167 6.13 16.91 10.28
N THR A 168 4.85 17.12 10.08
CA THR A 168 3.93 17.62 11.13
C THR A 168 3.21 16.44 11.75
#